data_6ddf3c37ee4fd10656e505f49087c7bd
#
_entry.id   6ddf3c37ee4fd10656e505f49087c7bd
#
_cell.length_a   1.000
_cell.length_b   1.000
_cell.length_c   1.000
_cell.angle_alpha   90.00
_cell.angle_beta   90.00
_cell.angle_gamma   90.00
#
_symmetry.space_group_name_H-M   'P 1'
#
loop_
_entity.id
_entity.type
_entity.pdbx_description
1 polymer ?
#
loop_
_entity_poly.entity_id
_entity_poly.type
_entity_poly.pdbx_seq_one_letter_code
_entity_poly.pdbx_strand_id
1 'polypeptide(L)'
;MLFRSHELLKKYKVDFEEIIYQLNESSELETKLDQIQSLVNLNKKVKQGEHLIVGRQKELEKLCMILSKKEKNNALIIGEAGVGKSALVEKLAYLINQKQVNEGLKKKIIYELSLSSIVAGTKYRGEFEEKLRKIIDKVKEMDNVIIFIDEIHNIIGAGGAEGAIDAANILKPYLARKDLTIIGATTTEEYFQHFEKDQAMNRRFSVITLKENTKEETLEILQKTKLFYEQFHQIEVDNEVLTYLVDNVDRYIKNRTFPDKAIDIFDLACVKARFKQQHIITKQIVKDVIEEYTSVKISEDYDYDEIKAKLNHHIIGQSKAIEQIINQLKLTKQSKQPSAVMLFVGNSGVGKSESAKQLSKLLGRKLIRLDMSEYRDSSSVQKIIGAAPGYVGYDKPSLLLGQLQTYPKSIILLDEIDKASQDVINLFLQVFDEGYLEDSHKRKVYFNNTIIIMTSNKGTAKNTLGFKKNNHSSKVKNFFSDELLSRIDEIINFKNLTKMDLKKIIRKNCPHEVKEEDIELILKEYDMKLQGRGIVKAANKYFQNKAKAQS
;
A
#
# COMPACT_ATOMS: atom_id res chain seq x y z
N MET A 1 -15.32 -0.80 -59.81
CA MET A 1 -15.92 -1.10 -58.50
C MET A 1 -17.17 -0.24 -58.19
N LEU A 2 -17.19 1.02 -58.50
CA LEU A 2 -18.30 1.95 -58.22
C LEU A 2 -19.63 1.57 -58.93
N PHE A 3 -19.58 1.06 -60.16
CA PHE A 3 -20.79 0.66 -60.93
C PHE A 3 -21.53 -0.56 -60.34
N ARG A 4 -20.81 -1.54 -59.77
CA ARG A 4 -21.43 -2.72 -59.13
C ARG A 4 -22.11 -2.40 -57.80
N SER A 5 -21.60 -1.40 -57.09
CA SER A 5 -22.24 -0.96 -55.85
C SER A 5 -23.54 -0.19 -56.11
N HIS A 6 -23.62 0.55 -57.19
CA HIS A 6 -24.84 1.29 -57.54
C HIS A 6 -26.01 0.37 -57.95
N GLU A 7 -25.76 -0.74 -58.67
CA GLU A 7 -26.77 -1.77 -59.00
C GLU A 7 -27.25 -2.55 -57.76
N LEU A 8 -26.34 -2.86 -56.83
CA LEU A 8 -26.70 -3.51 -55.58
C LEU A 8 -27.59 -2.61 -54.69
N LEU A 9 -27.28 -1.31 -54.59
CA LEU A 9 -28.07 -0.34 -53.81
C LEU A 9 -29.49 -0.15 -54.40
N LYS A 10 -29.63 -0.08 -55.73
CA LYS A 10 -30.94 -0.07 -56.41
C LYS A 10 -31.75 -1.34 -56.12
N LYS A 11 -31.11 -2.50 -56.08
CA LYS A 11 -31.73 -3.77 -55.78
C LYS A 11 -32.33 -3.85 -54.37
N TYR A 12 -31.73 -3.12 -53.41
CA TYR A 12 -32.18 -3.07 -52.00
C TYR A 12 -33.02 -1.83 -51.68
N LYS A 13 -33.41 -1.00 -52.65
CA LYS A 13 -34.17 0.25 -52.46
C LYS A 13 -33.49 1.23 -51.49
N VAL A 14 -32.15 1.26 -51.47
CA VAL A 14 -31.40 2.17 -50.61
C VAL A 14 -31.06 3.44 -51.42
N ASP A 15 -31.50 4.59 -50.91
CA ASP A 15 -31.20 5.90 -51.52
C ASP A 15 -29.77 6.31 -51.22
N PHE A 16 -28.94 6.51 -52.24
CA PHE A 16 -27.54 6.87 -52.09
C PHE A 16 -27.39 8.31 -51.60
N GLU A 17 -28.30 9.20 -51.96
CA GLU A 17 -28.29 10.58 -51.47
C GLU A 17 -28.62 10.64 -49.98
N GLU A 18 -29.56 9.81 -49.52
CA GLU A 18 -29.90 9.69 -48.11
C GLU A 18 -28.73 9.12 -47.28
N ILE A 19 -27.98 8.15 -47.80
CA ILE A 19 -26.77 7.62 -47.16
C ILE A 19 -25.67 8.70 -47.07
N ILE A 20 -25.44 9.45 -48.13
CA ILE A 20 -24.44 10.56 -48.13
C ILE A 20 -24.88 11.65 -47.17
N TYR A 21 -26.16 12.00 -47.15
CA TYR A 21 -26.71 12.98 -46.21
C TYR A 21 -26.48 12.54 -44.75
N GLN A 22 -26.85 11.29 -44.41
CA GLN A 22 -26.65 10.73 -43.07
C GLN A 22 -25.15 10.65 -42.67
N LEU A 23 -24.25 10.32 -43.61
CA LEU A 23 -22.82 10.30 -43.37
C LEU A 23 -22.25 11.71 -43.12
N ASN A 24 -22.74 12.70 -43.88
CA ASN A 24 -22.33 14.10 -43.69
C ASN A 24 -22.84 14.67 -42.36
N GLU A 25 -24.11 14.40 -42.03
CA GLU A 25 -24.72 14.81 -40.77
C GLU A 25 -23.99 14.17 -39.55
N SER A 26 -23.70 12.88 -39.64
CA SER A 26 -22.93 12.16 -38.61
C SER A 26 -21.52 12.72 -38.44
N SER A 27 -20.84 13.10 -39.54
CA SER A 27 -19.51 13.71 -39.50
C SER A 27 -19.54 15.12 -38.90
N GLU A 28 -20.57 15.90 -39.18
CA GLU A 28 -20.76 17.23 -38.62
C GLU A 28 -21.07 17.18 -37.13
N LEU A 29 -21.89 16.25 -36.68
CA LEU A 29 -22.20 16.02 -35.27
C LEU A 29 -20.93 15.56 -34.49
N GLU A 30 -20.12 14.65 -35.06
CA GLU A 30 -18.86 14.24 -34.47
C GLU A 30 -17.93 15.44 -34.28
N THR A 31 -17.83 16.30 -35.29
CA THR A 31 -17.02 17.53 -35.21
C THR A 31 -17.53 18.46 -34.10
N LYS A 32 -18.85 18.60 -33.94
CA LYS A 32 -19.45 19.40 -32.85
C LYS A 32 -19.18 18.82 -31.47
N LEU A 33 -19.17 17.48 -31.31
CA LEU A 33 -18.82 16.83 -30.04
C LEU A 33 -17.34 17.00 -29.70
N ASP A 34 -16.44 16.90 -30.69
CA ASP A 34 -15.00 17.09 -30.50
C ASP A 34 -14.63 18.52 -30.06
N GLN A 35 -15.49 19.51 -30.31
CA GLN A 35 -15.31 20.89 -29.86
C GLN A 35 -15.70 21.10 -28.39
N ILE A 36 -16.37 20.14 -27.76
CA ILE A 36 -16.78 20.23 -26.36
C ILE A 36 -15.57 19.90 -25.46
N GLN A 37 -15.05 20.88 -24.78
CA GLN A 37 -13.83 20.78 -23.94
C GLN A 37 -13.90 19.68 -22.87
N SER A 38 -15.10 19.32 -22.40
CA SER A 38 -15.31 18.24 -21.39
C SER A 38 -15.48 16.85 -22.00
N LEU A 39 -15.40 16.70 -23.33
CA LEU A 39 -15.45 15.42 -24.04
C LEU A 39 -14.11 15.16 -24.74
N VAL A 40 -13.55 13.97 -24.49
CA VAL A 40 -12.33 13.51 -25.16
C VAL A 40 -12.65 12.28 -26.00
N ASN A 41 -12.44 12.38 -27.33
CA ASN A 41 -12.64 11.26 -28.25
C ASN A 41 -11.52 10.23 -28.08
N LEU A 42 -11.80 9.11 -27.39
CA LEU A 42 -10.80 8.07 -27.12
C LEU A 42 -10.36 7.36 -28.41
N ASN A 43 -11.24 7.21 -29.40
CA ASN A 43 -10.86 6.59 -30.67
C ASN A 43 -9.79 7.43 -31.42
N LYS A 44 -9.86 8.76 -31.32
CA LYS A 44 -8.84 9.66 -31.89
C LYS A 44 -7.57 9.68 -31.04
N LYS A 45 -7.70 9.71 -29.72
CA LYS A 45 -6.59 9.67 -28.76
C LYS A 45 -5.70 8.45 -28.99
N VAL A 46 -6.30 7.24 -29.09
CA VAL A 46 -5.52 6.00 -29.26
C VAL A 46 -4.97 5.80 -30.67
N LYS A 47 -5.43 6.57 -31.69
CA LYS A 47 -4.80 6.58 -33.02
C LYS A 47 -3.48 7.34 -33.04
N GLN A 48 -3.36 8.34 -32.18
CA GLN A 48 -2.18 9.24 -32.11
C GLN A 48 -1.05 8.68 -31.22
N GLY A 49 -1.36 7.65 -30.41
CA GLY A 49 -0.41 7.03 -29.51
C GLY A 49 -0.33 5.52 -29.70
N GLU A 50 0.87 4.96 -29.76
CA GLU A 50 1.09 3.50 -29.72
C GLU A 50 0.83 2.97 -28.31
N HIS A 51 -0.41 3.04 -27.85
CA HIS A 51 -0.81 2.46 -26.56
C HIS A 51 -0.93 0.94 -26.70
N LEU A 52 0.15 0.24 -26.48
CA LEU A 52 0.18 -1.21 -26.34
C LEU A 52 -0.50 -1.60 -25.03
N ILE A 53 -1.84 -1.65 -25.03
CA ILE A 53 -2.59 -2.13 -23.88
C ILE A 53 -2.58 -3.66 -23.91
N VAL A 54 -1.81 -4.22 -22.99
CA VAL A 54 -1.52 -5.66 -22.90
C VAL A 54 -2.43 -6.33 -21.88
N GLY A 55 -2.80 -7.59 -22.13
CA GLY A 55 -3.59 -8.40 -21.20
C GLY A 55 -5.07 -8.08 -21.17
N ARG A 56 -5.76 -8.54 -20.12
CA ARG A 56 -7.19 -8.28 -19.86
C ARG A 56 -8.16 -8.78 -20.93
N GLN A 57 -7.81 -9.86 -21.62
CA GLN A 57 -8.62 -10.37 -22.74
C GLN A 57 -10.02 -10.81 -22.29
N LYS A 58 -10.12 -11.49 -21.16
CA LYS A 58 -11.39 -11.98 -20.59
C LYS A 58 -12.32 -10.84 -20.19
N GLU A 59 -11.78 -9.82 -19.54
CA GLU A 59 -12.53 -8.65 -19.12
C GLU A 59 -12.98 -7.82 -20.33
N LEU A 60 -12.14 -7.72 -21.35
CA LEU A 60 -12.45 -7.05 -22.59
C LEU A 60 -13.60 -7.76 -23.35
N GLU A 61 -13.53 -9.09 -23.48
CA GLU A 61 -14.62 -9.89 -24.07
C GLU A 61 -15.92 -9.70 -23.31
N LYS A 62 -15.87 -9.72 -21.97
CA LYS A 62 -17.03 -9.45 -21.12
C LYS A 62 -17.60 -8.04 -21.35
N LEU A 63 -16.72 -7.03 -21.49
CA LEU A 63 -17.12 -5.65 -21.79
C LEU A 63 -17.82 -5.58 -23.15
N CYS A 64 -17.26 -6.18 -24.19
CA CYS A 64 -17.87 -6.26 -25.51
C CYS A 64 -19.24 -6.97 -25.49
N MET A 65 -19.36 -8.07 -24.73
CA MET A 65 -20.63 -8.77 -24.57
C MET A 65 -21.70 -7.90 -23.90
N ILE A 66 -21.32 -7.16 -22.84
CA ILE A 66 -22.24 -6.26 -22.12
C ILE A 66 -22.74 -5.16 -23.06
N LEU A 67 -21.83 -4.48 -23.75
CA LEU A 67 -22.16 -3.37 -24.66
C LEU A 67 -23.00 -3.80 -25.87
N SER A 68 -22.96 -5.09 -26.21
CA SER A 68 -23.74 -5.66 -27.31
C SER A 68 -25.14 -6.15 -26.89
N LYS A 69 -25.50 -6.07 -25.62
CA LYS A 69 -26.82 -6.47 -25.13
C LYS A 69 -27.90 -5.52 -25.63
N LYS A 70 -29.10 -6.07 -25.93
CA LYS A 70 -30.28 -5.26 -26.21
C LYS A 70 -30.79 -4.50 -24.99
N GLU A 71 -30.62 -5.10 -23.80
CA GLU A 71 -31.01 -4.53 -22.52
C GLU A 71 -29.80 -4.57 -21.55
N LYS A 72 -29.71 -3.58 -20.65
CA LYS A 72 -28.59 -3.45 -19.69
C LYS A 72 -27.23 -3.47 -20.39
N ASN A 73 -27.10 -2.65 -21.42
CA ASN A 73 -25.86 -2.48 -22.18
C ASN A 73 -24.87 -1.50 -21.56
N ASN A 74 -25.12 -1.03 -20.33
CA ASN A 74 -24.15 -0.22 -19.60
C ASN A 74 -23.22 -1.13 -18.78
N ALA A 75 -21.92 -0.80 -18.76
CA ALA A 75 -20.90 -1.50 -18.03
C ALA A 75 -20.38 -0.65 -16.87
N LEU A 76 -20.17 -1.28 -15.72
CA LEU A 76 -19.47 -0.67 -14.59
C LEU A 76 -18.21 -1.48 -14.28
N ILE A 77 -17.06 -0.85 -14.47
CA ILE A 77 -15.75 -1.45 -14.21
C ILE A 77 -15.34 -1.07 -12.79
N ILE A 78 -15.22 -2.07 -11.91
CA ILE A 78 -14.79 -1.88 -10.53
C ILE A 78 -13.41 -2.52 -10.28
N GLY A 79 -12.60 -1.90 -9.45
CA GLY A 79 -11.29 -2.41 -9.07
C GLY A 79 -10.46 -1.33 -8.40
N GLU A 80 -9.39 -1.74 -7.74
CA GLU A 80 -8.49 -0.81 -7.03
C GLU A 80 -7.89 0.25 -7.97
N ALA A 81 -7.37 1.35 -7.40
CA ALA A 81 -6.66 2.35 -8.16
C ALA A 81 -5.42 1.71 -8.82
N GLY A 82 -5.14 2.06 -10.10
CA GLY A 82 -3.95 1.57 -10.80
C GLY A 82 -4.05 0.17 -11.42
N VAL A 83 -5.21 -0.54 -11.33
CA VAL A 83 -5.38 -1.88 -11.96
C VAL A 83 -5.63 -1.85 -13.47
N GLY A 84 -5.75 -0.65 -14.07
CA GLY A 84 -5.93 -0.48 -15.51
C GLY A 84 -7.38 -0.36 -15.99
N LYS A 85 -8.29 0.23 -15.19
CA LYS A 85 -9.70 0.43 -15.58
C LYS A 85 -9.86 1.27 -16.85
N SER A 86 -9.25 2.44 -16.88
CA SER A 86 -9.28 3.37 -18.03
C SER A 86 -8.55 2.77 -19.23
N ALA A 87 -7.43 2.07 -19.00
CA ALA A 87 -6.68 1.34 -20.03
C ALA A 87 -7.53 0.27 -20.75
N LEU A 88 -8.42 -0.43 -20.02
CA LEU A 88 -9.35 -1.40 -20.65
C LEU A 88 -10.28 -0.73 -21.65
N VAL A 89 -10.77 0.49 -21.37
CA VAL A 89 -11.64 1.26 -22.25
C VAL A 89 -10.85 1.81 -23.45
N GLU A 90 -9.64 2.27 -23.26
CA GLU A 90 -8.73 2.69 -24.34
C GLU A 90 -8.41 1.51 -25.27
N LYS A 91 -8.19 0.30 -24.72
CA LYS A 91 -8.03 -0.93 -25.52
C LYS A 91 -9.25 -1.22 -26.36
N LEU A 92 -10.44 -1.07 -25.80
CA LEU A 92 -11.68 -1.23 -26.56
C LEU A 92 -11.74 -0.23 -27.72
N ALA A 93 -11.45 1.06 -27.47
CA ALA A 93 -11.41 2.09 -28.51
C ALA A 93 -10.39 1.76 -29.62
N TYR A 94 -9.21 1.25 -29.25
CA TYR A 94 -8.20 0.78 -30.20
C TYR A 94 -8.73 -0.37 -31.07
N LEU A 95 -9.36 -1.40 -30.46
CA LEU A 95 -9.90 -2.54 -31.21
C LEU A 95 -11.08 -2.17 -32.09
N ILE A 96 -11.90 -1.18 -31.70
CA ILE A 96 -12.94 -0.61 -32.55
C ILE A 96 -12.31 0.02 -33.80
N ASN A 97 -11.25 0.80 -33.64
CA ASN A 97 -10.51 1.40 -34.76
C ASN A 97 -9.94 0.34 -35.70
N GLN A 98 -9.46 -0.77 -35.17
CA GLN A 98 -8.92 -1.90 -35.95
C GLN A 98 -10.03 -2.81 -36.50
N LYS A 99 -11.31 -2.53 -36.20
CA LYS A 99 -12.47 -3.38 -36.55
C LYS A 99 -12.38 -4.82 -35.99
N GLN A 100 -11.62 -5.00 -34.91
CA GLN A 100 -11.41 -6.29 -34.23
C GLN A 100 -12.41 -6.51 -33.09
N VAL A 101 -13.64 -6.08 -33.28
CA VAL A 101 -14.78 -6.23 -32.37
C VAL A 101 -15.98 -6.76 -33.14
N ASN A 102 -17.04 -7.19 -32.42
CA ASN A 102 -18.30 -7.64 -33.04
C ASN A 102 -18.95 -6.52 -33.89
N GLU A 103 -19.74 -6.91 -34.87
CA GLU A 103 -20.37 -6.01 -35.84
C GLU A 103 -21.08 -4.81 -35.19
N GLY A 104 -21.79 -5.03 -34.08
CA GLY A 104 -22.52 -3.98 -33.35
C GLY A 104 -21.64 -2.89 -32.73
N LEU A 105 -20.33 -3.16 -32.55
CA LEU A 105 -19.37 -2.23 -31.96
C LEU A 105 -18.43 -1.58 -32.98
N LYS A 106 -18.35 -2.10 -34.21
CA LYS A 106 -17.37 -1.63 -35.23
C LYS A 106 -17.50 -0.17 -35.62
N LYS A 107 -18.65 0.44 -35.43
CA LYS A 107 -18.93 1.84 -35.77
C LYS A 107 -19.08 2.73 -34.54
N LYS A 108 -18.85 2.18 -33.33
CA LYS A 108 -19.00 2.94 -32.10
C LYS A 108 -17.81 3.88 -31.87
N ILE A 109 -18.11 5.03 -31.26
CA ILE A 109 -17.11 6.04 -30.86
C ILE A 109 -17.22 6.18 -29.34
N ILE A 110 -16.11 6.11 -28.64
CA ILE A 110 -16.06 6.25 -27.19
C ILE A 110 -15.60 7.67 -26.85
N TYR A 111 -16.44 8.41 -26.12
CA TYR A 111 -16.10 9.70 -25.57
C TYR A 111 -15.94 9.61 -24.05
N GLU A 112 -14.79 10.01 -23.57
CA GLU A 112 -14.55 10.20 -22.14
C GLU A 112 -15.16 11.53 -21.69
N LEU A 113 -16.06 11.49 -20.70
CA LEU A 113 -16.69 12.66 -20.09
C LEU A 113 -15.94 13.06 -18.83
N SER A 114 -15.25 14.21 -18.88
CA SER A 114 -14.57 14.79 -17.72
C SER A 114 -15.53 15.62 -16.88
N LEU A 115 -15.97 15.06 -15.75
CA LEU A 115 -16.83 15.76 -14.78
C LEU A 115 -16.13 16.95 -14.15
N SER A 116 -14.84 16.81 -13.82
CA SER A 116 -14.02 17.89 -13.26
C SER A 116 -13.95 19.11 -14.18
N SER A 117 -13.86 18.90 -15.51
CA SER A 117 -13.87 19.98 -16.50
C SER A 117 -15.22 20.71 -16.57
N ILE A 118 -16.33 20.01 -16.31
CA ILE A 118 -17.64 20.66 -16.26
C ILE A 118 -17.75 21.50 -14.99
N VAL A 119 -17.35 20.96 -13.83
CA VAL A 119 -17.38 21.65 -12.53
C VAL A 119 -16.49 22.89 -12.54
N ALA A 120 -15.26 22.79 -13.05
CA ALA A 120 -14.32 23.92 -13.11
C ALA A 120 -14.85 25.12 -13.93
N GLY A 121 -15.78 24.87 -14.85
CA GLY A 121 -16.41 25.90 -15.70
C GLY A 121 -17.77 26.40 -15.17
N THR A 122 -18.17 26.10 -13.92
CA THR A 122 -19.47 26.46 -13.34
C THR A 122 -19.32 27.03 -11.94
N LYS A 123 -20.11 28.10 -11.64
CA LYS A 123 -20.12 28.73 -10.30
C LYS A 123 -21.26 28.21 -9.44
N TYR A 124 -22.33 27.74 -10.05
CA TYR A 124 -23.54 27.30 -9.37
C TYR A 124 -23.98 25.91 -9.83
N ARG A 125 -24.62 25.17 -8.95
CA ARG A 125 -25.15 23.82 -9.20
C ARG A 125 -26.03 23.75 -10.48
N GLY A 126 -26.92 24.71 -10.67
CA GLY A 126 -27.79 24.75 -11.85
C GLY A 126 -27.06 24.89 -13.18
N GLU A 127 -25.93 25.60 -13.19
CA GLU A 127 -25.09 25.73 -14.40
C GLU A 127 -24.42 24.38 -14.76
N PHE A 128 -23.97 23.63 -13.78
CA PHE A 128 -23.43 22.30 -13.98
C PHE A 128 -24.51 21.35 -14.53
N GLU A 129 -25.69 21.33 -13.92
CA GLU A 129 -26.82 20.49 -14.34
C GLU A 129 -27.24 20.81 -15.78
N GLU A 130 -27.31 22.11 -16.13
CA GLU A 130 -27.66 22.54 -17.48
C GLU A 130 -26.59 22.17 -18.52
N LYS A 131 -25.28 22.34 -18.18
CA LYS A 131 -24.19 21.94 -19.07
C LYS A 131 -24.15 20.44 -19.30
N LEU A 132 -24.28 19.64 -18.22
CA LEU A 132 -24.30 18.19 -18.33
C LEU A 132 -25.49 17.73 -19.21
N ARG A 133 -26.68 18.30 -19.01
CA ARG A 133 -27.86 18.00 -19.82
C ARG A 133 -27.63 18.31 -21.30
N LYS A 134 -27.11 19.51 -21.62
CA LYS A 134 -26.78 19.92 -23.01
C LYS A 134 -25.80 18.97 -23.69
N ILE A 135 -24.79 18.48 -22.94
CA ILE A 135 -23.83 17.50 -23.47
C ILE A 135 -24.53 16.19 -23.78
N ILE A 136 -25.34 15.68 -22.86
CA ILE A 136 -26.06 14.42 -23.00
C ILE A 136 -27.06 14.48 -24.17
N ASP A 137 -27.81 15.58 -24.29
CA ASP A 137 -28.76 15.75 -25.38
C ASP A 137 -28.06 15.74 -26.74
N LYS A 138 -26.89 16.38 -26.86
CA LYS A 138 -26.07 16.31 -28.09
C LYS A 138 -25.55 14.92 -28.40
N VAL A 139 -25.06 14.20 -27.35
CA VAL A 139 -24.60 12.81 -27.53
C VAL A 139 -25.71 11.89 -27.97
N LYS A 140 -26.92 12.13 -27.48
CA LYS A 140 -28.12 11.34 -27.84
C LYS A 140 -28.52 11.48 -29.32
N GLU A 141 -28.14 12.58 -29.97
CA GLU A 141 -28.36 12.77 -31.41
C GLU A 141 -27.56 11.77 -32.26
N MET A 142 -26.58 11.07 -31.66
CA MET A 142 -25.73 10.07 -32.32
C MET A 142 -25.90 8.68 -31.71
N ASP A 143 -26.50 7.76 -32.44
CA ASP A 143 -26.76 6.37 -32.00
C ASP A 143 -25.47 5.53 -31.79
N ASN A 144 -24.33 6.00 -32.29
CA ASN A 144 -23.07 5.26 -32.29
C ASN A 144 -22.08 5.68 -31.16
N VAL A 145 -22.51 6.54 -30.25
CA VAL A 145 -21.63 7.03 -29.15
C VAL A 145 -21.77 6.14 -27.91
N ILE A 146 -20.63 5.91 -27.26
CA ILE A 146 -20.51 5.34 -25.92
C ILE A 146 -19.83 6.40 -25.04
N ILE A 147 -20.43 6.73 -23.89
CA ILE A 147 -19.81 7.64 -22.91
C ILE A 147 -19.01 6.81 -21.93
N PHE A 148 -17.74 7.15 -21.75
CA PHE A 148 -16.91 6.66 -20.66
C PHE A 148 -16.83 7.72 -19.55
N ILE A 149 -17.09 7.31 -18.32
CA ILE A 149 -17.02 8.18 -17.12
C ILE A 149 -16.09 7.51 -16.14
N ASP A 150 -14.89 8.07 -16.00
CA ASP A 150 -13.99 7.65 -14.93
C ASP A 150 -14.46 8.24 -13.59
N GLU A 151 -14.18 7.55 -12.49
CA GLU A 151 -14.65 7.93 -11.15
C GLU A 151 -16.16 8.24 -11.10
N ILE A 152 -16.98 7.38 -11.71
CA ILE A 152 -18.45 7.59 -11.86
C ILE A 152 -19.17 7.78 -10.50
N HIS A 153 -18.55 7.37 -9.39
CA HIS A 153 -19.05 7.59 -8.04
C HIS A 153 -19.21 9.08 -7.72
N ASN A 154 -18.41 9.97 -8.32
CA ASN A 154 -18.54 11.41 -8.16
C ASN A 154 -19.89 11.95 -8.66
N ILE A 155 -20.57 11.19 -9.51
CA ILE A 155 -21.94 11.51 -9.95
C ILE A 155 -22.96 11.17 -8.87
N ILE A 156 -22.74 10.10 -8.10
CA ILE A 156 -23.75 9.48 -7.22
C ILE A 156 -23.56 9.90 -5.76
N GLY A 157 -22.32 10.17 -5.33
CA GLY A 157 -21.97 10.35 -3.93
C GLY A 157 -22.02 11.78 -3.40
N ALA A 158 -22.24 12.75 -4.24
CA ALA A 158 -22.15 14.16 -3.88
C ALA A 158 -23.35 14.70 -3.06
N GLY A 159 -24.32 13.84 -2.72
CA GLY A 159 -25.59 14.26 -2.08
C GLY A 159 -25.59 14.44 -0.56
N GLY A 160 -24.47 14.25 0.15
CA GLY A 160 -24.43 14.26 1.63
C GLY A 160 -24.06 15.57 2.32
N ALA A 161 -23.51 16.54 1.62
CA ALA A 161 -23.21 17.87 2.15
C ALA A 161 -24.12 18.92 1.51
N GLU A 162 -24.55 19.93 2.26
CA GLU A 162 -25.29 21.08 1.72
C GLU A 162 -24.51 21.69 0.54
N GLY A 163 -25.03 21.52 -0.69
CA GLY A 163 -24.40 22.00 -1.93
C GLY A 163 -23.79 20.93 -2.85
N ALA A 164 -23.82 19.67 -2.46
CA ALA A 164 -23.28 18.57 -3.29
C ALA A 164 -24.12 18.33 -4.55
N ILE A 165 -23.42 18.09 -5.68
CA ILE A 165 -24.01 17.96 -7.01
C ILE A 165 -24.54 16.54 -7.18
N ASP A 166 -25.85 16.34 -7.26
CA ASP A 166 -26.46 15.04 -7.57
C ASP A 166 -26.71 14.90 -9.08
N ALA A 167 -25.65 14.66 -9.82
CA ALA A 167 -25.74 14.43 -11.26
C ALA A 167 -26.40 13.09 -11.61
N ALA A 168 -26.55 12.18 -10.67
CA ALA A 168 -27.22 10.90 -10.88
C ALA A 168 -28.68 11.10 -11.30
N ASN A 169 -29.36 12.08 -10.73
CA ASN A 169 -30.75 12.38 -11.06
C ASN A 169 -30.93 12.88 -12.50
N ILE A 170 -29.89 13.45 -13.11
CA ILE A 170 -29.90 13.85 -14.52
C ILE A 170 -29.72 12.62 -15.40
N LEU A 171 -28.82 11.70 -15.07
CA LEU A 171 -28.52 10.51 -15.89
C LEU A 171 -29.61 9.42 -15.80
N LYS A 172 -30.27 9.27 -14.64
CA LYS A 172 -31.29 8.22 -14.41
C LYS A 172 -32.38 8.15 -15.49
N PRO A 173 -32.97 9.28 -15.95
CA PRO A 173 -33.98 9.23 -17.03
C PRO A 173 -33.45 8.72 -18.36
N TYR A 174 -32.25 9.14 -18.76
CA TYR A 174 -31.60 8.73 -20.02
C TYR A 174 -31.24 7.23 -20.01
N LEU A 175 -30.69 6.75 -18.89
CA LEU A 175 -30.42 5.33 -18.69
C LEU A 175 -31.69 4.48 -18.66
N ALA A 176 -32.81 5.04 -18.18
CA ALA A 176 -34.12 4.35 -18.18
C ALA A 176 -34.69 4.18 -19.58
N ARG A 177 -34.51 5.17 -20.46
CA ARG A 177 -35.03 5.18 -21.82
C ARG A 177 -34.11 4.49 -22.83
N LYS A 178 -32.91 4.05 -22.40
CA LYS A 178 -31.87 3.45 -23.26
C LYS A 178 -31.32 4.43 -24.31
N ASP A 179 -31.43 5.71 -24.04
CA ASP A 179 -30.95 6.78 -24.92
C ASP A 179 -29.44 6.92 -24.94
N LEU A 180 -28.76 6.30 -23.94
CA LEU A 180 -27.31 6.36 -23.74
C LEU A 180 -26.73 4.98 -23.44
N THR A 181 -25.51 4.75 -23.93
CA THR A 181 -24.67 3.64 -23.50
C THR A 181 -23.49 4.20 -22.70
N ILE A 182 -23.35 3.76 -21.46
CA ILE A 182 -22.32 4.27 -20.54
C ILE A 182 -21.39 3.14 -20.10
N ILE A 183 -20.08 3.43 -20.08
CA ILE A 183 -19.07 2.68 -19.36
C ILE A 183 -18.67 3.54 -18.15
N GLY A 184 -18.90 3.07 -16.94
CA GLY A 184 -18.43 3.71 -15.72
C GLY A 184 -17.20 2.98 -15.17
N ALA A 185 -16.30 3.71 -14.54
CA ALA A 185 -15.21 3.13 -13.75
C ALA A 185 -15.23 3.70 -12.33
N THR A 186 -14.94 2.86 -11.33
CA THR A 186 -14.86 3.27 -9.92
C THR A 186 -13.99 2.29 -9.12
N THR A 187 -13.64 2.64 -7.89
CA THR A 187 -12.97 1.71 -6.98
C THR A 187 -13.97 0.74 -6.34
N THR A 188 -13.46 -0.35 -5.78
CA THR A 188 -14.29 -1.34 -5.08
C THR A 188 -14.96 -0.71 -3.85
N GLU A 189 -14.22 0.12 -3.10
CA GLU A 189 -14.73 0.80 -1.92
C GLU A 189 -15.88 1.75 -2.25
N GLU A 190 -15.69 2.63 -3.24
CA GLU A 190 -16.68 3.61 -3.66
C GLU A 190 -17.93 2.97 -4.30
N TYR A 191 -17.75 1.81 -4.96
CA TYR A 191 -18.88 1.02 -5.44
C TYR A 191 -19.82 0.64 -4.29
N PHE A 192 -19.28 0.06 -3.20
CA PHE A 192 -20.07 -0.33 -2.04
C PHE A 192 -20.61 0.87 -1.24
N GLN A 193 -19.87 1.95 -1.16
CA GLN A 193 -20.30 3.15 -0.42
C GLN A 193 -21.43 3.91 -1.11
N HIS A 194 -21.38 4.04 -2.43
CA HIS A 194 -22.25 4.93 -3.19
C HIS A 194 -23.12 4.21 -4.20
N PHE A 195 -22.55 3.34 -5.03
CA PHE A 195 -23.25 2.79 -6.18
C PHE A 195 -24.21 1.66 -5.82
N GLU A 196 -23.81 0.75 -4.96
CA GLU A 196 -24.62 -0.41 -4.55
C GLU A 196 -25.90 0.02 -3.82
N LYS A 197 -25.83 1.11 -3.05
CA LYS A 197 -26.97 1.67 -2.30
C LYS A 197 -28.03 2.30 -3.22
N ASP A 198 -27.63 2.82 -4.38
CA ASP A 198 -28.57 3.33 -5.39
C ASP A 198 -29.10 2.20 -6.28
N GLN A 199 -30.16 1.54 -5.81
CA GLN A 199 -30.78 0.42 -6.54
C GLN A 199 -31.19 0.78 -7.97
N ALA A 200 -31.54 2.04 -8.24
CA ALA A 200 -31.97 2.49 -9.56
C ALA A 200 -30.80 2.52 -10.56
N MET A 201 -29.62 2.93 -10.10
CA MET A 201 -28.38 2.90 -10.90
C MET A 201 -27.83 1.47 -11.02
N ASN A 202 -27.73 0.75 -9.92
CA ASN A 202 -27.15 -0.59 -9.88
C ASN A 202 -27.88 -1.58 -10.82
N ARG A 203 -29.19 -1.51 -10.91
CA ARG A 203 -29.99 -2.36 -11.83
C ARG A 203 -29.73 -2.08 -13.32
N ARG A 204 -29.14 -0.96 -13.67
CA ARG A 204 -28.89 -0.53 -15.07
C ARG A 204 -27.49 -0.82 -15.57
N PHE A 205 -26.58 -1.15 -14.67
CA PHE A 205 -25.21 -1.50 -15.01
C PHE A 205 -24.92 -2.99 -14.83
N SER A 206 -24.07 -3.53 -15.71
CA SER A 206 -23.50 -4.87 -15.55
C SER A 206 -22.06 -4.71 -15.05
N VAL A 207 -21.75 -5.32 -13.90
CA VAL A 207 -20.46 -5.13 -13.22
C VAL A 207 -19.36 -6.02 -13.81
N ILE A 208 -18.19 -5.42 -14.01
CA ILE A 208 -16.93 -6.09 -14.37
C ILE A 208 -15.92 -5.78 -13.28
N THR A 209 -15.44 -6.80 -12.58
CA THR A 209 -14.41 -6.63 -11.54
C THR A 209 -13.03 -6.85 -12.14
N LEU A 210 -12.17 -5.85 -12.04
CA LEU A 210 -10.74 -5.93 -12.36
C LEU A 210 -9.94 -6.22 -11.09
N LYS A 211 -9.26 -7.34 -11.08
CA LYS A 211 -8.32 -7.69 -10.01
C LYS A 211 -6.94 -7.10 -10.30
N GLU A 212 -6.10 -6.94 -9.28
CA GLU A 212 -4.68 -6.63 -9.45
C GLU A 212 -4.02 -7.66 -10.36
N ASN A 213 -3.15 -7.22 -11.25
CA ASN A 213 -2.37 -8.12 -12.11
C ASN A 213 -1.38 -8.95 -11.26
N THR A 214 -1.13 -10.18 -11.69
CA THR A 214 -0.05 -10.98 -11.13
C THR A 214 1.32 -10.41 -11.52
N LYS A 215 2.39 -10.89 -10.88
CA LYS A 215 3.76 -10.51 -11.26
C LYS A 215 4.08 -10.89 -12.69
N GLU A 216 3.63 -12.07 -13.10
CA GLU A 216 3.84 -12.60 -14.45
C GLU A 216 3.13 -11.75 -15.49
N GLU A 217 1.86 -11.40 -15.27
CA GLU A 217 1.09 -10.51 -16.14
C GLU A 217 1.71 -9.11 -16.20
N THR A 218 2.22 -8.61 -15.07
CA THR A 218 2.88 -7.30 -15.00
C THR A 218 4.20 -7.31 -15.76
N LEU A 219 4.99 -8.39 -15.63
CA LEU A 219 6.22 -8.55 -16.40
C LEU A 219 5.95 -8.59 -17.90
N GLU A 220 4.91 -9.31 -18.33
CA GLU A 220 4.49 -9.33 -19.75
C GLU A 220 4.11 -7.93 -20.25
N ILE A 221 3.41 -7.13 -19.42
CA ILE A 221 3.07 -5.74 -19.75
C ILE A 221 4.35 -4.92 -19.95
N LEU A 222 5.29 -4.97 -18.98
CA LEU A 222 6.54 -4.23 -19.08
C LEU A 222 7.36 -4.65 -20.30
N GLN A 223 7.48 -5.95 -20.60
CA GLN A 223 8.21 -6.46 -21.76
C GLN A 223 7.62 -5.95 -23.08
N LYS A 224 6.30 -5.86 -23.20
CA LYS A 224 5.62 -5.37 -24.41
C LYS A 224 5.66 -3.84 -24.55
N THR A 225 5.67 -3.13 -23.43
CA THR A 225 5.78 -1.66 -23.43
C THR A 225 7.22 -1.15 -23.43
N LYS A 226 8.18 -2.03 -23.17
CA LYS A 226 9.60 -1.76 -23.07
C LYS A 226 10.12 -0.88 -24.20
N LEU A 227 9.88 -1.26 -25.46
CA LEU A 227 10.36 -0.51 -26.64
C LEU A 227 9.90 0.94 -26.67
N PHE A 228 8.69 1.21 -26.20
CA PHE A 228 8.17 2.59 -26.11
C PHE A 228 9.00 3.43 -25.13
N TYR A 229 9.30 2.89 -23.93
CA TYR A 229 10.12 3.59 -22.93
C TYR A 229 11.58 3.71 -23.39
N GLU A 230 12.14 2.66 -24.00
CA GLU A 230 13.51 2.69 -24.54
C GLU A 230 13.69 3.77 -25.60
N GLN A 231 12.74 3.91 -26.53
CA GLN A 231 12.76 4.93 -27.56
C GLN A 231 12.58 6.34 -26.98
N PHE A 232 11.62 6.51 -26.06
CA PHE A 232 11.35 7.81 -25.45
C PHE A 232 12.52 8.34 -24.61
N HIS A 233 13.11 7.46 -23.80
CA HIS A 233 14.21 7.83 -22.90
C HIS A 233 15.60 7.65 -23.52
N GLN A 234 15.72 7.03 -24.69
CA GLN A 234 16.99 6.70 -25.37
C GLN A 234 17.91 5.82 -24.50
N ILE A 235 17.35 4.77 -23.91
CA ILE A 235 18.01 3.83 -23.01
C ILE A 235 17.58 2.40 -23.32
N GLU A 236 18.39 1.43 -22.89
CA GLU A 236 18.10 0.00 -23.03
C GLU A 236 17.88 -0.65 -21.67
N VAL A 237 17.08 -1.70 -21.64
CA VAL A 237 16.85 -2.50 -20.44
C VAL A 237 16.78 -3.99 -20.75
N ASP A 238 17.47 -4.81 -19.97
CA ASP A 238 17.38 -6.25 -20.08
C ASP A 238 16.14 -6.82 -19.39
N ASN A 239 15.62 -7.94 -19.91
CA ASN A 239 14.47 -8.61 -19.31
C ASN A 239 14.72 -9.10 -17.87
N GLU A 240 15.99 -9.45 -17.54
CA GLU A 240 16.36 -9.78 -16.17
C GLU A 240 16.20 -8.58 -15.21
N VAL A 241 16.47 -7.37 -15.69
CA VAL A 241 16.31 -6.15 -14.90
C VAL A 241 14.82 -5.86 -14.67
N LEU A 242 13.96 -6.12 -15.67
CA LEU A 242 12.50 -6.01 -15.51
C LEU A 242 11.96 -7.01 -14.49
N THR A 243 12.45 -8.26 -14.53
CA THR A 243 12.09 -9.27 -13.53
C THR A 243 12.51 -8.83 -12.13
N TYR A 244 13.75 -8.37 -11.98
CA TYR A 244 14.26 -7.81 -10.72
C TYR A 244 13.42 -6.64 -10.24
N LEU A 245 13.00 -5.75 -11.15
CA LEU A 245 12.13 -4.60 -10.83
C LEU A 245 10.78 -5.08 -10.27
N VAL A 246 10.08 -5.97 -10.98
CA VAL A 246 8.76 -6.46 -10.58
C VAL A 246 8.82 -7.15 -9.20
N ASP A 247 9.82 -7.99 -8.95
CA ASP A 247 9.99 -8.68 -7.68
C ASP A 247 10.23 -7.72 -6.51
N ASN A 248 11.06 -6.68 -6.73
CA ASN A 248 11.34 -5.70 -5.68
C ASN A 248 10.18 -4.72 -5.48
N VAL A 249 9.49 -4.31 -6.54
CA VAL A 249 8.28 -3.49 -6.44
C VAL A 249 7.19 -4.24 -5.68
N ASP A 250 6.99 -5.54 -5.96
CA ASP A 250 6.06 -6.36 -5.19
C ASP A 250 6.43 -6.42 -3.70
N ARG A 251 7.72 -6.54 -3.40
CA ARG A 251 8.21 -6.69 -2.03
C ARG A 251 8.12 -5.40 -1.22
N TYR A 252 8.49 -4.26 -1.81
CA TYR A 252 8.69 -3.01 -1.07
C TYR A 252 7.57 -1.98 -1.24
N ILE A 253 6.75 -2.07 -2.30
CA ILE A 253 5.64 -1.14 -2.56
C ILE A 253 4.32 -1.89 -2.43
N LYS A 254 3.72 -1.84 -1.22
CA LYS A 254 2.46 -2.55 -0.90
C LYS A 254 1.21 -1.67 -0.92
N ASN A 255 1.38 -0.36 -0.91
CA ASN A 255 0.29 0.62 -0.88
C ASN A 255 -0.25 1.00 -2.26
N ARG A 256 0.26 0.40 -3.33
CA ARG A 256 -0.19 0.57 -4.72
C ARG A 256 -0.33 -0.79 -5.39
N THR A 257 -1.08 -0.86 -6.48
CA THR A 257 -1.40 -2.09 -7.20
C THR A 257 -0.58 -2.24 -8.48
N PHE A 258 -0.43 -3.47 -8.92
CA PHE A 258 0.04 -3.79 -10.27
C PHE A 258 -1.05 -3.56 -11.32
N PRO A 259 -0.69 -3.13 -12.55
CA PRO A 259 0.68 -2.91 -13.05
C PRO A 259 1.23 -1.51 -12.76
N ASP A 260 0.41 -0.57 -12.30
CA ASP A 260 0.70 0.86 -12.17
C ASP A 260 2.00 1.13 -11.39
N LYS A 261 2.17 0.53 -10.19
CA LYS A 261 3.39 0.70 -9.39
C LYS A 261 4.67 0.24 -10.10
N ALA A 262 4.59 -0.79 -10.96
CA ALA A 262 5.76 -1.28 -11.68
C ALA A 262 6.10 -0.41 -12.89
N ILE A 263 5.09 0.08 -13.58
CA ILE A 263 5.24 1.01 -14.71
C ILE A 263 5.87 2.32 -14.23
N ASP A 264 5.38 2.88 -13.13
CA ASP A 264 5.89 4.11 -12.54
C ASP A 264 7.37 4.00 -12.10
N ILE A 265 7.73 2.90 -11.42
CA ILE A 265 9.13 2.65 -11.03
C ILE A 265 10.02 2.39 -12.25
N PHE A 266 9.49 1.75 -13.29
CA PHE A 266 10.24 1.55 -14.53
C PHE A 266 10.52 2.88 -15.23
N ASP A 267 9.54 3.75 -15.36
CA ASP A 267 9.70 5.09 -15.92
C ASP A 267 10.71 5.93 -15.11
N LEU A 268 10.60 5.92 -13.78
CA LEU A 268 11.57 6.57 -12.89
C LEU A 268 13.00 6.01 -13.04
N ALA A 269 13.14 4.69 -13.25
CA ALA A 269 14.44 4.08 -13.50
C ALA A 269 15.04 4.53 -14.83
N CYS A 270 14.20 4.68 -15.85
CA CYS A 270 14.59 5.27 -17.14
C CYS A 270 15.11 6.70 -16.97
N VAL A 271 14.33 7.55 -16.29
CA VAL A 271 14.72 8.94 -16.01
C VAL A 271 16.03 8.98 -15.23
N LYS A 272 16.18 8.17 -14.19
CA LYS A 272 17.39 8.14 -13.34
C LYS A 272 18.63 7.68 -14.10
N ALA A 273 18.50 6.68 -14.99
CA ALA A 273 19.58 6.25 -15.88
C ALA A 273 20.07 7.41 -16.75
N ARG A 274 19.14 8.14 -17.37
CA ARG A 274 19.44 9.30 -18.19
C ARG A 274 20.13 10.42 -17.40
N PHE A 275 19.67 10.73 -16.19
CA PHE A 275 20.33 11.72 -15.32
C PHE A 275 21.76 11.31 -14.96
N LYS A 276 22.03 10.02 -14.81
CA LYS A 276 23.38 9.48 -14.57
C LYS A 276 24.20 9.31 -15.87
N GLN A 277 23.69 9.76 -17.02
CA GLN A 277 24.31 9.61 -18.35
C GLN A 277 24.62 8.13 -18.69
N GLN A 278 23.78 7.22 -18.22
CA GLN A 278 23.87 5.79 -18.53
C GLN A 278 22.86 5.45 -19.62
N HIS A 279 23.27 4.65 -20.59
CA HIS A 279 22.39 4.19 -21.69
C HIS A 279 21.69 2.85 -21.39
N ILE A 280 22.03 2.21 -20.29
CA ILE A 280 21.48 0.91 -19.89
C ILE A 280 20.98 0.99 -18.44
N ILE A 281 19.76 0.48 -18.20
CA ILE A 281 19.24 0.33 -16.85
C ILE A 281 19.87 -0.89 -16.20
N THR A 282 20.50 -0.70 -15.05
CA THR A 282 21.08 -1.77 -14.24
C THR A 282 20.21 -2.11 -13.04
N LYS A 283 20.39 -3.30 -12.44
CA LYS A 283 19.76 -3.68 -11.17
C LYS A 283 20.06 -2.65 -10.06
N GLN A 284 21.24 -2.00 -10.10
CA GLN A 284 21.60 -0.96 -9.14
C GLN A 284 20.77 0.31 -9.31
N ILE A 285 20.46 0.75 -10.54
CA ILE A 285 19.57 1.89 -10.78
C ILE A 285 18.17 1.61 -10.24
N VAL A 286 17.61 0.42 -10.54
CA VAL A 286 16.31 -0.01 -10.03
C VAL A 286 16.29 0.02 -8.51
N LYS A 287 17.34 -0.53 -7.89
CA LYS A 287 17.51 -0.53 -6.44
C LYS A 287 17.50 0.90 -5.88
N ASP A 288 18.34 1.79 -6.43
CA ASP A 288 18.44 3.18 -6.01
C ASP A 288 17.09 3.92 -6.13
N VAL A 289 16.30 3.63 -7.19
CA VAL A 289 14.97 4.23 -7.39
C VAL A 289 14.01 3.75 -6.32
N ILE A 290 13.93 2.44 -6.08
CA ILE A 290 13.02 1.89 -5.07
C ILE A 290 13.41 2.36 -3.67
N GLU A 291 14.71 2.45 -3.36
CA GLU A 291 15.21 2.97 -2.07
C GLU A 291 14.82 4.44 -1.86
N GLU A 292 14.94 5.28 -2.88
CA GLU A 292 14.51 6.68 -2.81
C GLU A 292 12.99 6.80 -2.68
N TYR A 293 12.25 6.04 -3.48
CA TYR A 293 10.79 6.05 -3.49
C TYR A 293 10.20 5.58 -2.15
N THR A 294 10.77 4.53 -1.56
CA THR A 294 10.25 3.91 -0.33
C THR A 294 10.94 4.41 0.93
N SER A 295 12.05 5.16 0.81
CA SER A 295 12.97 5.50 1.91
C SER A 295 13.50 4.26 2.66
N VAL A 296 13.54 3.11 1.99
CA VAL A 296 13.93 1.80 2.55
C VAL A 296 15.15 1.27 1.81
N LYS A 297 16.26 1.02 2.51
CA LYS A 297 17.43 0.36 1.90
C LYS A 297 17.12 -1.08 1.54
N ILE A 298 17.37 -1.46 0.27
CA ILE A 298 17.12 -2.81 -0.26
C ILE A 298 18.27 -3.76 0.05
N SER A 299 19.50 -3.26 0.20
CA SER A 299 20.66 -4.09 0.53
C SER A 299 20.51 -4.65 1.94
N GLU A 300 20.45 -5.96 2.03
CA GLU A 300 20.45 -6.73 3.28
C GLU A 300 21.80 -7.43 3.53
N ASP A 301 22.88 -6.96 2.95
CA ASP A 301 24.21 -7.41 3.30
C ASP A 301 24.63 -6.73 4.62
N TYR A 302 23.91 -7.13 5.68
CA TYR A 302 24.32 -6.78 7.02
C TYR A 302 25.55 -7.62 7.38
N ASP A 303 26.64 -6.98 7.76
CA ASP A 303 27.72 -7.66 8.49
C ASP A 303 27.21 -7.97 9.90
N TYR A 304 26.58 -9.15 10.02
CA TYR A 304 25.99 -9.61 11.30
C TYR A 304 27.06 -9.80 12.39
N ASP A 305 28.33 -10.02 12.03
CA ASP A 305 29.42 -10.17 13.00
C ASP A 305 29.86 -8.81 13.53
N GLU A 306 29.87 -7.78 12.67
CA GLU A 306 30.06 -6.39 13.10
C GLU A 306 28.91 -5.92 13.99
N ILE A 307 27.63 -6.23 13.59
CA ILE A 307 26.45 -5.89 14.40
C ILE A 307 26.51 -6.59 15.76
N LYS A 308 26.90 -7.88 15.81
CA LYS A 308 27.09 -8.66 17.05
C LYS A 308 28.14 -7.99 17.96
N ALA A 309 29.27 -7.59 17.39
CA ALA A 309 30.34 -6.92 18.13
C ALA A 309 29.85 -5.58 18.71
N LYS A 310 29.20 -4.75 17.90
CA LYS A 310 28.64 -3.45 18.34
C LYS A 310 27.55 -3.61 19.38
N LEU A 311 26.65 -4.59 19.23
CA LEU A 311 25.64 -4.89 20.25
C LEU A 311 26.27 -5.33 21.57
N ASN A 312 27.25 -6.24 21.55
CA ASN A 312 27.97 -6.66 22.76
C ASN A 312 28.70 -5.50 23.43
N HIS A 313 29.22 -4.55 22.66
CA HIS A 313 29.80 -3.34 23.20
C HIS A 313 28.77 -2.46 23.91
N HIS A 314 27.54 -2.33 23.32
CA HIS A 314 26.49 -1.48 23.90
C HIS A 314 25.74 -2.14 25.05
N ILE A 315 25.46 -3.44 24.97
CA ILE A 315 24.63 -4.21 25.89
C ILE A 315 25.53 -5.16 26.73
N ILE A 316 25.88 -4.72 27.89
CA ILE A 316 26.81 -5.44 28.77
C ILE A 316 26.11 -6.63 29.45
N GLY A 317 26.79 -7.78 29.55
CA GLY A 317 26.35 -8.95 30.31
C GLY A 317 25.34 -9.85 29.57
N GLN A 318 25.03 -9.61 28.28
CA GLN A 318 23.97 -10.30 27.54
C GLN A 318 24.46 -11.03 26.29
N SER A 319 25.72 -11.44 26.21
CA SER A 319 26.33 -12.00 24.99
C SER A 319 25.54 -13.19 24.39
N LYS A 320 24.96 -14.06 25.23
CA LYS A 320 24.13 -15.19 24.76
C LYS A 320 22.82 -14.73 24.13
N ALA A 321 22.15 -13.75 24.75
CA ALA A 321 20.92 -13.18 24.21
C ALA A 321 21.19 -12.48 22.86
N ILE A 322 22.29 -11.74 22.76
CA ILE A 322 22.72 -11.09 21.52
C ILE A 322 22.99 -12.12 20.42
N GLU A 323 23.66 -13.24 20.77
CA GLU A 323 23.90 -14.32 19.83
C GLU A 323 22.61 -14.92 19.28
N GLN A 324 21.61 -15.19 20.14
CA GLN A 324 20.29 -15.67 19.72
C GLN A 324 19.57 -14.65 18.80
N ILE A 325 19.63 -13.35 19.14
CA ILE A 325 19.08 -12.28 18.28
C ILE A 325 19.71 -12.33 16.89
N ILE A 326 21.04 -12.37 16.81
CA ILE A 326 21.75 -12.38 15.53
C ILE A 326 21.44 -13.65 14.72
N ASN A 327 21.41 -14.82 15.38
CA ASN A 327 21.08 -16.07 14.70
C ASN A 327 19.65 -16.03 14.14
N GLN A 328 18.68 -15.50 14.88
CA GLN A 328 17.32 -15.33 14.38
C GLN A 328 17.26 -14.37 13.20
N LEU A 329 18.02 -13.29 13.21
CA LEU A 329 18.08 -12.34 12.10
C LEU A 329 18.70 -12.95 10.82
N LYS A 330 19.69 -13.87 10.97
CA LYS A 330 20.26 -14.62 9.85
C LYS A 330 19.23 -15.59 9.20
N LEU A 331 18.22 -16.03 9.96
CA LEU A 331 17.16 -16.93 9.52
C LEU A 331 15.92 -16.22 8.95
N THR A 332 15.96 -14.88 8.83
CA THR A 332 14.81 -14.07 8.40
C THR A 332 14.16 -14.61 7.12
N LYS A 333 12.86 -14.92 7.22
CA LYS A 333 12.09 -15.50 6.12
C LYS A 333 11.59 -14.41 5.17
N GLN A 334 11.64 -14.68 3.88
CA GLN A 334 10.92 -13.92 2.87
C GLN A 334 9.49 -14.45 2.81
N SER A 335 8.60 -13.94 3.66
CA SER A 335 7.20 -14.40 3.73
C SER A 335 6.22 -13.22 3.77
N LYS A 336 4.92 -13.52 3.73
CA LYS A 336 3.87 -12.51 3.97
C LYS A 336 3.86 -12.05 5.44
N GLN A 337 4.37 -12.86 6.35
CA GLN A 337 4.45 -12.63 7.79
C GLN A 337 5.59 -11.65 8.14
N PRO A 338 5.64 -11.11 9.37
CA PRO A 338 6.77 -10.32 9.84
C PRO A 338 8.11 -11.04 9.64
N SER A 339 9.17 -10.29 9.35
CA SER A 339 10.51 -10.86 9.10
C SER A 339 11.03 -11.68 10.28
N ALA A 340 10.76 -11.24 11.52
CA ALA A 340 11.04 -12.01 12.74
C ALA A 340 10.11 -11.54 13.87
N VAL A 341 9.67 -12.48 14.72
CA VAL A 341 8.89 -12.24 15.92
C VAL A 341 9.65 -12.80 17.12
N MET A 342 10.16 -11.94 18.00
CA MET A 342 10.99 -12.33 19.15
C MET A 342 10.38 -11.88 20.46
N LEU A 343 10.44 -12.75 21.48
CA LEU A 343 10.05 -12.41 22.87
C LEU A 343 11.28 -12.32 23.76
N PHE A 344 11.57 -11.14 24.29
CA PHE A 344 12.65 -10.89 25.24
C PHE A 344 12.13 -11.01 26.67
N VAL A 345 12.61 -12.00 27.41
CA VAL A 345 12.21 -12.29 28.79
C VAL A 345 13.35 -12.01 29.74
N GLY A 346 13.06 -11.35 30.86
CA GLY A 346 14.09 -11.04 31.87
C GLY A 346 13.59 -9.99 32.85
N ASN A 347 14.29 -9.80 33.96
CA ASN A 347 13.95 -8.77 34.96
C ASN A 347 14.00 -7.35 34.36
N SER A 348 13.35 -6.40 35.04
CA SER A 348 13.43 -5.00 34.62
C SER A 348 14.88 -4.49 34.69
N GLY A 349 15.32 -3.69 33.71
CA GLY A 349 16.64 -3.07 33.70
C GLY A 349 17.81 -3.94 33.22
N VAL A 350 17.57 -5.17 32.71
CA VAL A 350 18.64 -6.05 32.20
C VAL A 350 19.05 -5.76 30.74
N GLY A 351 18.40 -4.80 30.07
CA GLY A 351 18.80 -4.35 28.73
C GLY A 351 17.86 -4.77 27.58
N LYS A 352 16.67 -5.34 27.83
CA LYS A 352 15.73 -5.79 26.79
C LYS A 352 15.36 -4.71 25.79
N SER A 353 14.71 -3.64 26.26
CA SER A 353 14.26 -2.53 25.41
C SER A 353 15.44 -1.74 24.81
N GLU A 354 16.59 -1.67 25.52
CA GLU A 354 17.80 -1.05 25.00
C GLU A 354 18.40 -1.88 23.86
N SER A 355 18.34 -3.21 23.92
CA SER A 355 18.78 -4.08 22.82
C SER A 355 17.97 -3.83 21.55
N ALA A 356 16.64 -3.69 21.65
CA ALA A 356 15.79 -3.35 20.50
C ALA A 356 16.16 -1.97 19.91
N LYS A 357 16.42 -0.98 20.77
CA LYS A 357 16.82 0.37 20.35
C LYS A 357 18.18 0.40 19.65
N GLN A 358 19.18 -0.31 20.18
CA GLN A 358 20.50 -0.38 19.57
C GLN A 358 20.45 -1.18 18.25
N LEU A 359 19.65 -2.26 18.21
CA LEU A 359 19.43 -3.03 17.00
C LEU A 359 18.81 -2.18 15.89
N SER A 360 17.82 -1.32 16.22
CA SER A 360 17.19 -0.44 15.24
C SER A 360 18.20 0.53 14.62
N LYS A 361 19.11 1.08 15.42
CA LYS A 361 20.17 1.98 14.94
C LYS A 361 21.17 1.25 14.04
N LEU A 362 21.60 0.05 14.45
CA LEU A 362 22.59 -0.73 13.72
C LEU A 362 22.06 -1.28 12.38
N LEU A 363 20.78 -1.64 12.34
CA LEU A 363 20.11 -2.07 11.12
C LEU A 363 19.59 -0.90 10.25
N GLY A 364 19.70 0.36 10.72
CA GLY A 364 19.17 1.53 10.02
C GLY A 364 17.64 1.48 9.87
N ARG A 365 16.93 0.82 10.80
CA ARG A 365 15.47 0.67 10.77
C ARG A 365 14.81 1.61 11.77
N LYS A 366 13.64 2.16 11.45
CA LYS A 366 12.84 2.98 12.36
C LYS A 366 12.38 2.14 13.54
N LEU A 367 12.54 2.63 14.76
CA LEU A 367 11.96 2.03 15.97
C LEU A 367 10.56 2.63 16.20
N ILE A 368 9.55 1.78 16.18
CA ILE A 368 8.17 2.09 16.59
C ILE A 368 7.95 1.40 17.93
N ARG A 369 7.84 2.20 19.00
CA ARG A 369 7.67 1.68 20.36
C ARG A 369 6.23 1.87 20.83
N LEU A 370 5.62 0.81 21.32
CA LEU A 370 4.32 0.80 21.99
C LEU A 370 4.55 0.29 23.42
N ASP A 371 4.21 1.11 24.41
CA ASP A 371 4.20 0.68 25.82
C ASP A 371 2.86 0.02 26.11
N MET A 372 2.86 -1.30 26.26
CA MET A 372 1.64 -2.08 26.44
C MET A 372 0.91 -1.79 27.76
N SER A 373 1.54 -1.06 28.66
CA SER A 373 0.86 -0.56 29.86
C SER A 373 -0.23 0.48 29.56
N GLU A 374 -0.18 1.12 28.38
CA GLU A 374 -1.19 2.07 27.87
C GLU A 374 -2.33 1.38 27.10
N TYR A 375 -2.22 0.06 26.89
CA TYR A 375 -3.12 -0.77 26.07
C TYR A 375 -3.78 -1.88 26.91
N ARG A 376 -4.15 -1.55 28.15
CA ARG A 376 -4.76 -2.51 29.11
C ARG A 376 -6.24 -2.75 28.84
N ASP A 377 -6.92 -1.77 28.26
CA ASP A 377 -8.35 -1.81 28.02
C ASP A 377 -8.66 -2.26 26.60
N SER A 378 -9.78 -2.93 26.40
CA SER A 378 -10.25 -3.40 25.07
C SER A 378 -10.43 -2.25 24.08
N SER A 379 -10.85 -1.07 24.54
CA SER A 379 -10.96 0.16 23.74
C SER A 379 -9.63 0.62 23.15
N SER A 380 -8.51 0.17 23.70
CA SER A 380 -7.15 0.53 23.22
C SER A 380 -6.82 -0.03 21.84
N VAL A 381 -7.57 -1.03 21.34
CA VAL A 381 -7.46 -1.52 19.96
C VAL A 381 -7.63 -0.36 18.96
N GLN A 382 -8.54 0.58 19.22
CA GLN A 382 -8.76 1.75 18.37
C GLN A 382 -7.53 2.67 18.27
N LYS A 383 -6.66 2.70 19.27
CA LYS A 383 -5.39 3.44 19.20
C LYS A 383 -4.43 2.84 18.16
N ILE A 384 -4.56 1.54 17.87
CA ILE A 384 -3.70 0.81 16.94
C ILE A 384 -4.28 0.87 15.52
N ILE A 385 -5.58 0.60 15.35
CA ILE A 385 -6.22 0.52 14.02
C ILE A 385 -6.84 1.86 13.57
N GLY A 386 -7.03 2.82 14.46
CA GLY A 386 -7.72 4.09 14.21
C GLY A 386 -9.13 4.13 14.81
N ALA A 387 -9.70 5.32 14.93
CA ALA A 387 -11.04 5.52 15.47
C ALA A 387 -12.11 5.00 14.49
N ALA A 388 -13.21 4.47 15.04
CA ALA A 388 -14.34 4.03 14.22
C ALA A 388 -15.06 5.21 13.53
N PRO A 389 -15.77 4.98 12.42
CA PRO A 389 -16.56 6.01 11.74
C PRO A 389 -17.50 6.74 12.70
N GLY A 390 -17.51 8.07 12.64
CA GLY A 390 -18.34 8.91 13.51
C GLY A 390 -17.70 9.33 14.84
N TYR A 391 -16.50 8.85 15.17
CA TYR A 391 -15.76 9.28 16.35
C TYR A 391 -14.72 10.36 16.02
N VAL A 392 -14.44 11.24 16.98
CA VAL A 392 -13.42 12.28 16.86
C VAL A 392 -12.06 11.63 16.60
N GLY A 393 -11.40 12.03 15.50
CA GLY A 393 -10.09 11.49 15.10
C GLY A 393 -10.15 10.37 14.05
N TYR A 394 -11.33 10.06 13.47
CA TYR A 394 -11.47 9.07 12.40
C TYR A 394 -10.56 9.36 11.20
N ASP A 395 -10.42 10.64 10.80
CA ASP A 395 -9.58 11.05 9.66
C ASP A 395 -8.05 11.02 9.96
N LYS A 396 -7.67 10.76 11.21
CA LYS A 396 -6.25 10.71 11.58
C LYS A 396 -5.74 9.27 11.51
N PRO A 397 -4.60 9.04 10.82
CA PRO A 397 -4.00 7.71 10.82
C PRO A 397 -3.59 7.31 12.23
N SER A 398 -3.73 6.03 12.56
CA SER A 398 -3.27 5.51 13.85
C SER A 398 -1.74 5.68 14.01
N LEU A 399 -1.27 5.77 15.24
CA LEU A 399 0.15 5.97 15.53
C LEU A 399 1.01 4.83 14.94
N LEU A 400 0.57 3.57 15.08
CA LEU A 400 1.30 2.41 14.57
C LEU A 400 1.19 2.31 13.05
N LEU A 401 -0.03 2.23 12.52
CA LEU A 401 -0.25 1.95 11.10
C LEU A 401 0.23 3.10 10.22
N GLY A 402 0.02 4.36 10.65
CA GLY A 402 0.53 5.53 9.93
C GLY A 402 2.06 5.59 9.87
N GLN A 403 2.75 5.26 10.98
CA GLN A 403 4.21 5.17 10.95
C GLN A 403 4.70 4.01 10.10
N LEU A 404 4.00 2.87 10.10
CA LEU A 404 4.38 1.71 9.31
C LEU A 404 4.18 1.91 7.82
N GLN A 405 3.15 2.65 7.40
CA GLN A 405 2.97 3.07 6.01
C GLN A 405 4.13 3.95 5.53
N THR A 406 4.63 4.85 6.40
CA THR A 406 5.75 5.73 6.08
C THR A 406 7.10 4.99 6.14
N TYR A 407 7.26 4.05 7.09
CA TYR A 407 8.49 3.29 7.33
C TYR A 407 8.22 1.79 7.35
N PRO A 408 8.02 1.14 6.19
CA PRO A 408 7.67 -0.29 6.11
C PRO A 408 8.73 -1.22 6.72
N LYS A 409 10.02 -0.84 6.65
CA LYS A 409 11.14 -1.55 7.30
C LYS A 409 11.38 -1.00 8.70
N SER A 410 10.56 -1.40 9.66
CA SER A 410 10.66 -0.94 11.05
C SER A 410 10.98 -2.08 12.01
N ILE A 411 11.47 -1.70 13.19
CA ILE A 411 11.43 -2.57 14.37
C ILE A 411 10.27 -2.10 15.24
N ILE A 412 9.32 -2.98 15.50
CA ILE A 412 8.19 -2.73 16.37
C ILE A 412 8.51 -3.31 17.74
N LEU A 413 8.60 -2.45 18.74
CA LEU A 413 8.84 -2.84 20.12
C LEU A 413 7.54 -2.77 20.92
N LEU A 414 6.98 -3.93 21.26
CA LEU A 414 5.85 -4.07 22.19
C LEU A 414 6.42 -4.25 23.60
N ASP A 415 6.56 -3.12 24.29
CA ASP A 415 7.22 -3.12 25.61
C ASP A 415 6.20 -3.54 26.70
N GLU A 416 6.58 -4.51 27.57
CA GLU A 416 5.75 -5.09 28.62
C GLU A 416 4.44 -5.74 28.11
N ILE A 417 4.55 -6.63 27.11
CA ILE A 417 3.41 -7.31 26.45
C ILE A 417 2.46 -8.01 27.43
N ASP A 418 2.97 -8.44 28.58
CA ASP A 418 2.20 -9.07 29.65
C ASP A 418 1.19 -8.14 30.34
N LYS A 419 1.15 -6.87 30.00
CA LYS A 419 0.20 -5.87 30.49
C LYS A 419 -0.91 -5.54 29.49
N ALA A 420 -0.77 -5.95 28.23
CA ALA A 420 -1.77 -5.70 27.19
C ALA A 420 -3.09 -6.41 27.47
N SER A 421 -4.20 -5.84 27.00
CA SER A 421 -5.49 -6.52 26.97
C SER A 421 -5.46 -7.71 26.01
N GLN A 422 -6.36 -8.69 26.23
CA GLN A 422 -6.44 -9.85 25.35
C GLN A 422 -6.81 -9.46 23.91
N ASP A 423 -7.64 -8.44 23.74
CA ASP A 423 -8.04 -7.97 22.40
C ASP A 423 -6.85 -7.38 21.61
N VAL A 424 -5.95 -6.68 22.30
CA VAL A 424 -4.71 -6.20 21.69
C VAL A 424 -3.77 -7.35 21.34
N ILE A 425 -3.68 -8.37 22.20
CA ILE A 425 -2.89 -9.57 21.89
C ILE A 425 -3.47 -10.28 20.67
N ASN A 426 -4.79 -10.46 20.60
CA ASN A 426 -5.48 -11.09 19.47
C ASN A 426 -5.25 -10.32 18.15
N LEU A 427 -5.21 -8.99 18.21
CA LEU A 427 -4.87 -8.18 17.05
C LEU A 427 -3.45 -8.48 16.52
N PHE A 428 -2.47 -8.63 17.41
CA PHE A 428 -1.11 -9.01 16.99
C PHE A 428 -1.00 -10.47 16.56
N LEU A 429 -1.84 -11.39 17.06
CA LEU A 429 -1.92 -12.74 16.50
C LEU A 429 -2.31 -12.73 15.03
N GLN A 430 -3.27 -11.88 14.64
CA GLN A 430 -3.60 -11.67 13.22
C GLN A 430 -2.38 -11.17 12.42
N VAL A 431 -1.61 -10.23 12.97
CA VAL A 431 -0.37 -9.75 12.31
C VAL A 431 0.63 -10.90 12.10
N PHE A 432 0.78 -11.78 13.09
CA PHE A 432 1.73 -12.90 13.00
C PHE A 432 1.29 -13.97 11.98
N ASP A 433 -0.01 -14.17 11.80
CA ASP A 433 -0.57 -15.15 10.86
C ASP A 433 -0.69 -14.58 9.44
N GLU A 434 -1.35 -13.44 9.29
CA GLU A 434 -1.72 -12.87 7.98
C GLU A 434 -0.71 -11.85 7.46
N GLY A 435 0.10 -11.27 8.36
CA GLY A 435 1.12 -10.27 8.02
C GLY A 435 0.59 -8.88 7.70
N TYR A 436 -0.69 -8.59 7.99
CA TYR A 436 -1.29 -7.26 7.82
C TYR A 436 -2.37 -6.98 8.87
N LEU A 437 -2.68 -5.69 9.04
CA LEU A 437 -3.90 -5.21 9.70
C LEU A 437 -4.69 -4.32 8.75
N GLU A 438 -6.00 -4.27 8.96
CA GLU A 438 -6.86 -3.26 8.32
C GLU A 438 -7.02 -2.06 9.27
N ASP A 439 -6.84 -0.85 8.72
CA ASP A 439 -7.12 0.37 9.46
C ASP A 439 -8.64 0.65 9.53
N SER A 440 -9.04 1.74 10.22
CA SER A 440 -10.44 2.16 10.31
C SER A 440 -11.11 2.45 8.97
N HIS A 441 -10.31 2.69 7.92
CA HIS A 441 -10.76 2.89 6.54
C HIS A 441 -10.69 1.60 5.69
N LYS A 442 -10.51 0.42 6.32
CA LYS A 442 -10.35 -0.90 5.67
C LYS A 442 -9.14 -1.00 4.73
N ARG A 443 -8.15 -0.13 4.87
CA ARG A 443 -6.90 -0.19 4.10
C ARG A 443 -5.94 -1.15 4.78
N LYS A 444 -5.34 -2.06 4.00
CA LYS A 444 -4.38 -3.04 4.50
C LYS A 444 -3.02 -2.42 4.72
N VAL A 445 -2.48 -2.57 5.92
CA VAL A 445 -1.12 -2.17 6.28
C VAL A 445 -0.30 -3.42 6.59
N TYR A 446 0.77 -3.62 5.81
CA TYR A 446 1.56 -4.85 5.84
C TYR A 446 2.74 -4.77 6.79
N PHE A 447 3.03 -5.88 7.49
CA PHE A 447 4.11 -6.04 8.47
C PHE A 447 5.25 -6.94 7.97
N ASN A 448 5.20 -7.42 6.74
CA ASN A 448 6.14 -8.40 6.17
C ASN A 448 7.62 -7.98 6.19
N ASN A 449 7.91 -6.70 6.22
CA ASN A 449 9.27 -6.16 6.32
C ASN A 449 9.67 -5.74 7.74
N THR A 450 8.85 -6.01 8.75
CA THR A 450 9.10 -5.60 10.14
C THR A 450 9.77 -6.70 10.95
N ILE A 451 10.49 -6.28 11.98
CA ILE A 451 10.93 -7.15 13.07
C ILE A 451 10.10 -6.77 14.28
N ILE A 452 9.38 -7.72 14.86
CA ILE A 452 8.57 -7.49 16.05
C ILE A 452 9.30 -8.04 17.27
N ILE A 453 9.52 -7.17 18.23
CA ILE A 453 10.19 -7.50 19.51
C ILE A 453 9.20 -7.22 20.63
N MET A 454 8.83 -8.25 21.35
CA MET A 454 8.03 -8.16 22.57
C MET A 454 8.94 -8.24 23.79
N THR A 455 8.66 -7.48 24.85
CA THR A 455 9.38 -7.62 26.11
C THR A 455 8.42 -8.04 27.22
N SER A 456 8.90 -8.87 28.14
CA SER A 456 8.17 -9.22 29.36
C SER A 456 9.09 -9.35 30.56
N ASN A 457 8.55 -9.03 31.73
CA ASN A 457 9.20 -9.25 33.02
C ASN A 457 8.74 -10.58 33.65
N LYS A 458 7.75 -11.25 33.07
CA LYS A 458 7.22 -12.55 33.55
C LYS A 458 8.01 -13.72 32.98
N GLY A 459 7.99 -14.85 33.64
CA GLY A 459 8.74 -16.04 33.22
C GLY A 459 10.21 -16.08 33.66
N THR A 460 10.67 -15.10 34.45
CA THR A 460 12.00 -15.13 35.04
C THR A 460 12.08 -16.17 36.18
N ALA A 461 13.18 -16.95 36.24
CA ALA A 461 13.42 -17.86 37.32
C ALA A 461 13.63 -17.05 38.61
N LYS A 462 12.70 -17.06 39.57
CA LYS A 462 13.04 -16.84 40.97
C LYS A 462 13.99 -17.98 41.37
N ASN A 463 15.20 -17.65 41.84
CA ASN A 463 16.08 -18.60 42.48
C ASN A 463 15.43 -19.10 43.76
N THR A 464 14.59 -20.14 43.64
CA THR A 464 14.25 -20.98 44.78
C THR A 464 15.36 -21.99 44.90
N LEU A 465 16.14 -21.84 45.97
CA LEU A 465 17.12 -22.84 46.42
C LEU A 465 16.47 -24.21 46.47
N GLY A 466 16.95 -25.13 45.65
CA GLY A 466 16.71 -26.54 45.78
C GLY A 466 15.59 -27.14 44.94
N PHE A 467 15.69 -27.11 43.60
CA PHE A 467 15.11 -28.16 42.72
C PHE A 467 15.67 -28.10 41.30
N LYS A 468 15.82 -29.28 40.68
CA LYS A 468 16.43 -29.63 39.40
C LYS A 468 16.20 -28.64 38.25
N LYS A 469 17.22 -28.53 37.35
CA LYS A 469 17.16 -27.95 36.02
C LYS A 469 15.85 -28.27 35.29
N ASN A 470 14.83 -27.42 35.43
CA ASN A 470 13.65 -27.46 34.59
C ASN A 470 13.75 -26.36 33.52
N ASN A 471 13.52 -26.75 32.30
CA ASN A 471 13.60 -25.95 31.10
C ASN A 471 12.90 -24.61 31.27
N HIS A 472 13.57 -23.51 30.91
CA HIS A 472 13.05 -22.13 30.94
C HIS A 472 11.74 -21.97 30.12
N SER A 473 11.54 -22.78 29.08
CA SER A 473 10.32 -22.81 28.26
C SER A 473 9.05 -23.16 29.06
N SER A 474 9.14 -23.99 30.09
CA SER A 474 7.96 -24.37 30.88
C SER A 474 7.40 -23.25 31.76
N LYS A 475 8.22 -22.26 32.13
CA LYS A 475 7.78 -21.13 32.98
C LYS A 475 7.13 -20.01 32.21
N VAL A 476 7.55 -19.76 30.95
CA VAL A 476 6.93 -18.78 30.06
C VAL A 476 5.52 -19.23 29.66
N LYS A 477 5.32 -20.56 29.50
CA LYS A 477 4.02 -21.17 29.20
C LYS A 477 2.93 -20.90 30.25
N ASN A 478 3.30 -20.64 31.49
CA ASN A 478 2.35 -20.31 32.55
C ASN A 478 1.79 -18.90 32.50
N PHE A 479 2.36 -18.02 31.67
CA PHE A 479 1.99 -16.61 31.60
C PHE A 479 1.47 -16.16 30.23
N PHE A 480 1.73 -16.92 29.18
CA PHE A 480 1.30 -16.62 27.81
C PHE A 480 0.53 -17.82 27.25
N SER A 481 -0.45 -17.56 26.41
CA SER A 481 -1.22 -18.61 25.75
C SER A 481 -0.33 -19.42 24.81
N ASP A 482 -0.62 -20.72 24.68
CA ASP A 482 0.09 -21.58 23.71
C ASP A 482 -0.07 -21.04 22.28
N GLU A 483 -1.17 -20.36 21.99
CA GLU A 483 -1.45 -19.72 20.73
C GLU A 483 -0.44 -18.61 20.40
N LEU A 484 -0.16 -17.72 21.36
CA LEU A 484 0.86 -16.68 21.19
C LEU A 484 2.26 -17.28 21.06
N LEU A 485 2.58 -18.26 21.92
CA LEU A 485 3.91 -18.87 21.93
C LEU A 485 4.24 -19.63 20.65
N SER A 486 3.25 -20.22 19.99
CA SER A 486 3.42 -20.94 18.71
C SER A 486 3.78 -20.02 17.52
N ARG A 487 3.53 -18.71 17.64
CA ARG A 487 3.78 -17.71 16.61
C ARG A 487 5.06 -16.90 16.84
N ILE A 488 5.75 -17.16 17.96
CA ILE A 488 7.04 -16.54 18.29
C ILE A 488 8.16 -17.38 17.71
N ASP A 489 9.02 -16.75 16.87
CA ASP A 489 10.15 -17.44 16.26
C ASP A 489 11.22 -17.81 17.30
N GLU A 490 11.52 -16.92 18.27
CA GLU A 490 12.55 -17.15 19.28
C GLU A 490 12.21 -16.47 20.61
N ILE A 491 12.37 -17.19 21.72
CA ILE A 491 12.25 -16.68 23.09
C ILE A 491 13.63 -16.48 23.66
N ILE A 492 14.02 -15.22 23.86
CA ILE A 492 15.35 -14.81 24.24
C ILE A 492 15.42 -14.40 25.71
N ASN A 493 16.22 -15.12 26.48
CA ASN A 493 16.33 -14.92 27.92
C ASN A 493 17.49 -13.97 28.28
N PHE A 494 17.15 -12.83 28.86
CA PHE A 494 18.08 -11.87 29.42
C PHE A 494 18.39 -12.22 30.88
N LYS A 495 19.67 -12.39 31.17
CA LYS A 495 20.12 -12.74 32.51
C LYS A 495 20.20 -11.51 33.43
N ASN A 496 20.14 -11.75 34.74
CA ASN A 496 20.45 -10.71 35.69
C ASN A 496 21.91 -10.29 35.55
N LEU A 497 22.15 -8.99 35.69
CA LEU A 497 23.48 -8.42 35.63
C LEU A 497 24.28 -8.76 36.92
N THR A 498 25.53 -9.15 36.75
CA THR A 498 26.45 -9.41 37.84
C THR A 498 27.03 -8.09 38.35
N LYS A 499 27.68 -8.12 39.56
CA LYS A 499 28.44 -6.97 40.06
C LYS A 499 29.50 -6.49 39.05
N MET A 500 30.17 -7.42 38.35
CA MET A 500 31.13 -7.10 37.32
C MET A 500 30.53 -6.37 36.12
N ASP A 501 29.31 -6.79 35.71
CA ASP A 501 28.59 -6.13 34.63
C ASP A 501 28.19 -4.70 35.01
N LEU A 502 27.71 -4.51 36.24
CA LEU A 502 27.36 -3.18 36.75
C LEU A 502 28.58 -2.25 36.84
N LYS A 503 29.76 -2.76 37.27
CA LYS A 503 31.01 -2.01 37.22
C LYS A 503 31.34 -1.52 35.80
N LYS A 504 31.21 -2.41 34.81
CA LYS A 504 31.42 -2.06 33.39
C LYS A 504 30.41 -1.01 32.90
N ILE A 505 29.14 -1.09 33.33
CA ILE A 505 28.10 -0.11 32.97
C ILE A 505 28.43 1.27 33.59
N ILE A 506 28.88 1.34 34.85
CA ILE A 506 29.30 2.59 35.49
C ILE A 506 30.44 3.22 34.69
N ARG A 507 31.52 2.47 34.44
CA ARG A 507 32.70 2.97 33.69
C ARG A 507 32.34 3.49 32.31
N LYS A 508 31.39 2.82 31.62
CA LYS A 508 30.97 3.19 30.27
C LYS A 508 30.14 4.49 30.23
N ASN A 509 29.32 4.75 31.24
CA ASN A 509 28.38 5.86 31.24
C ASN A 509 28.81 7.07 32.03
N CYS A 510 29.94 7.00 32.73
CA CYS A 510 30.49 8.13 33.45
C CYS A 510 31.51 8.88 32.60
N PRO A 511 31.45 10.23 32.53
CA PRO A 511 32.29 11.05 31.64
C PRO A 511 33.74 11.23 32.11
N HIS A 512 34.09 10.79 33.31
CA HIS A 512 35.41 10.94 33.91
C HIS A 512 36.00 9.58 34.30
N GLU A 513 37.33 9.50 34.44
CA GLU A 513 37.97 8.31 35.00
C GLU A 513 37.44 8.04 36.41
N VAL A 514 36.75 6.92 36.54
CA VAL A 514 36.09 6.52 37.78
C VAL A 514 37.05 5.63 38.57
N LYS A 515 37.42 6.06 39.78
CA LYS A 515 38.23 5.26 40.67
C LYS A 515 37.46 4.02 41.15
N GLU A 516 38.19 2.92 41.38
CA GLU A 516 37.57 1.66 41.83
C GLU A 516 36.85 1.83 43.17
N GLU A 517 37.38 2.68 44.07
CA GLU A 517 36.77 3.01 45.35
C GLU A 517 35.39 3.64 45.20
N ASP A 518 35.20 4.57 44.24
CA ASP A 518 33.92 5.21 43.96
C ASP A 518 32.90 4.20 43.43
N ILE A 519 33.33 3.27 42.56
CA ILE A 519 32.48 2.19 42.05
C ILE A 519 32.01 1.28 43.18
N GLU A 520 32.90 0.89 44.09
CA GLU A 520 32.54 0.03 45.22
C GLU A 520 31.54 0.73 46.16
N LEU A 521 31.72 2.03 46.42
CA LEU A 521 30.77 2.82 47.21
C LEU A 521 29.39 2.88 46.56
N ILE A 522 29.33 3.18 45.24
CA ILE A 522 28.05 3.18 44.49
C ILE A 522 27.38 1.82 44.57
N LEU A 523 28.13 0.72 44.40
CA LEU A 523 27.59 -0.63 44.43
C LEU A 523 27.16 -1.09 45.82
N LYS A 524 27.78 -0.59 46.87
CA LYS A 524 27.44 -0.93 48.26
C LYS A 524 26.05 -0.37 48.66
N GLU A 525 25.73 0.82 48.15
CA GLU A 525 24.45 1.47 48.42
C GLU A 525 23.36 1.10 47.40
N TYR A 526 23.74 0.43 46.31
CA TYR A 526 22.85 0.16 45.20
C TYR A 526 22.00 -1.11 45.37
N ASP A 527 20.68 -0.99 45.22
CA ASP A 527 19.79 -2.17 45.20
C ASP A 527 19.97 -2.95 43.90
N MET A 528 20.60 -4.10 44.00
CA MET A 528 20.82 -5.02 42.88
C MET A 528 19.56 -5.46 42.16
N LYS A 529 18.37 -5.31 42.76
CA LYS A 529 17.09 -5.63 42.11
C LYS A 529 16.74 -4.66 40.98
N LEU A 530 17.27 -3.43 41.03
CA LEU A 530 17.05 -2.40 40.02
C LEU A 530 17.89 -2.61 38.75
N GLN A 531 18.82 -3.56 38.76
CA GLN A 531 19.68 -3.92 37.63
C GLN A 531 20.33 -2.68 36.93
N GLY A 532 20.49 -2.68 35.59
CA GLY A 532 21.17 -1.62 34.86
C GLY A 532 20.42 -0.27 34.78
N ARG A 533 19.07 -0.26 34.91
CA ARG A 533 18.30 0.99 34.78
C ARG A 533 18.59 2.00 35.89
N GLY A 534 18.77 1.53 37.11
CA GLY A 534 19.02 2.39 38.27
C GLY A 534 20.48 2.74 38.46
N ILE A 535 21.42 1.90 38.00
CA ILE A 535 22.85 2.07 38.34
C ILE A 535 23.48 3.33 37.73
N VAL A 536 23.10 3.66 36.48
CA VAL A 536 23.57 4.90 35.82
C VAL A 536 23.07 6.13 36.55
N LYS A 537 21.80 6.10 37.00
CA LYS A 537 21.22 7.20 37.78
C LYS A 537 21.87 7.34 39.15
N ALA A 538 22.16 6.22 39.83
CA ALA A 538 22.88 6.20 41.11
C ALA A 538 24.29 6.75 40.97
N ALA A 539 25.01 6.31 39.93
CA ALA A 539 26.35 6.80 39.64
C ALA A 539 26.39 8.32 39.39
N ASN A 540 25.48 8.80 38.52
CA ASN A 540 25.39 10.24 38.24
C ASN A 540 25.09 11.07 39.50
N LYS A 541 24.18 10.59 40.35
CA LYS A 541 23.86 11.25 41.63
C LYS A 541 25.06 11.29 42.57
N TYR A 542 25.78 10.18 42.66
CA TYR A 542 26.99 10.10 43.47
C TYR A 542 28.03 11.12 43.02
N PHE A 543 28.36 11.20 41.74
CA PHE A 543 29.34 12.13 41.21
C PHE A 543 28.90 13.59 41.32
N GLN A 544 27.61 13.89 41.15
CA GLN A 544 27.07 15.23 41.39
C GLN A 544 27.23 15.66 42.85
N ASN A 545 26.95 14.76 43.79
CA ASN A 545 27.13 15.05 45.22
C ASN A 545 28.63 15.21 45.59
N LYS A 546 29.50 14.39 45.00
CA LYS A 546 30.94 14.48 45.20
C LYS A 546 31.52 15.80 44.68
N ALA A 547 31.06 16.26 43.50
CA ALA A 547 31.44 17.53 42.93
C ALA A 547 31.00 18.73 43.82
N LYS A 548 29.76 18.67 44.39
CA LYS A 548 29.26 19.69 45.31
C LYS A 548 29.98 19.71 46.66
N ALA A 549 30.55 18.60 47.09
CA ALA A 549 31.31 18.51 48.32
C ALA A 549 32.77 18.99 48.16
N GLN A 550 33.24 19.12 46.93
CA GLN A 550 34.59 19.61 46.59
C GLN A 550 34.58 21.09 46.14
N SER A 551 33.42 21.66 45.88
CA SER A 551 33.19 23.10 45.68
C SER A 551 32.82 23.79 47.01
#